data_a48763b5a7740a378b33bcaa76d9fa99
#
_entry.id   a48763b5a7740a378b33bcaa76d9fa99
#
_cell.length_a   1.000
_cell.length_b   1.000
_cell.length_c   1.000
_cell.angle_alpha   90.00
_cell.angle_beta   90.00
_cell.angle_gamma   90.00
#
_symmetry.space_group_name_H-M   'P 1'
#
loop_
_entity.id
_entity.type
_entity.pdbx_description
1 polymer ?
#
loop_
_entity_poly.entity_id
_entity_poly.type
_entity_poly.pdbx_seq_one_letter_code
_entity_poly.pdbx_strand_id
1 'polypeptide(L)'
;MAQNTNTNSEIKAIVKTFEELTTRELYEILKVRAAVFVVEQEICYQDMDDIDFRATHVALWHDNQIVAYSRVFKDEEPEAWHIGRVLTMQRNKNYGLQVMKEAIKVAEVFGAKKIKIEAQSYAIGFYEKVGFQVCSDEFLIDGILHKRMRLDF
;
A
#
# COMPACT_ATOMS: atom_id res chain seq x y z
N MET A 1 -35.36 -17.76 -19.56
CA MET A 1 -34.71 -16.46 -19.81
C MET A 1 -33.52 -16.34 -18.88
N ALA A 2 -32.32 -16.41 -19.41
CA ALA A 2 -31.12 -16.14 -18.63
C ALA A 2 -31.09 -14.64 -18.35
N GLN A 3 -31.26 -14.26 -17.10
CA GLN A 3 -30.94 -12.91 -16.68
C GLN A 3 -29.42 -12.82 -16.69
N ASN A 4 -28.88 -12.13 -17.69
CA ASN A 4 -27.51 -11.65 -17.68
C ASN A 4 -27.38 -10.62 -16.55
N THR A 5 -27.16 -11.10 -15.35
CA THR A 5 -26.64 -10.24 -14.29
C THR A 5 -25.17 -10.02 -14.61
N ASN A 6 -24.88 -9.08 -15.51
CA ASN A 6 -23.59 -8.45 -15.60
C ASN A 6 -23.42 -7.66 -14.29
N THR A 7 -23.11 -8.36 -13.22
CA THR A 7 -22.56 -7.72 -12.05
C THR A 7 -21.12 -7.37 -12.39
N ASN A 8 -20.92 -6.21 -13.07
CA ASN A 8 -19.66 -5.52 -13.01
C ASN A 8 -19.45 -5.17 -11.54
N SER A 9 -18.80 -6.08 -10.80
CA SER A 9 -18.38 -5.78 -9.45
C SER A 9 -17.33 -4.69 -9.55
N GLU A 10 -17.70 -3.50 -9.14
CA GLU A 10 -16.81 -2.34 -9.13
C GLU A 10 -15.72 -2.52 -8.08
N ILE A 11 -14.54 -1.96 -8.37
CA ILE A 11 -13.48 -1.83 -7.39
C ILE A 11 -13.93 -0.82 -6.35
N LYS A 12 -13.91 -1.23 -5.09
CA LYS A 12 -14.30 -0.38 -3.96
C LYS A 12 -13.07 -0.03 -3.12
N ALA A 13 -12.79 1.26 -2.98
CA ALA A 13 -11.73 1.74 -2.12
C ALA A 13 -12.26 1.88 -0.69
N ILE A 14 -11.54 1.32 0.28
CA ILE A 14 -11.80 1.49 1.70
C ILE A 14 -10.60 2.21 2.31
N VAL A 15 -10.86 3.31 2.99
CA VAL A 15 -9.86 4.14 3.67
C VAL A 15 -10.30 4.25 5.13
N LYS A 16 -9.59 3.57 6.03
CA LYS A 16 -9.98 3.46 7.44
C LYS A 16 -8.77 3.52 8.37
N THR A 17 -8.95 4.11 9.53
CA THR A 17 -8.01 3.98 10.64
C THR A 17 -8.10 2.56 11.21
N PHE A 18 -7.11 2.17 12.04
CA PHE A 18 -7.13 0.86 12.69
C PHE A 18 -8.43 0.64 13.48
N GLU A 19 -8.87 1.65 14.22
CA GLU A 19 -10.07 1.56 15.06
C GLU A 19 -11.37 1.43 14.25
N GLU A 20 -11.38 1.93 13.02
CA GLU A 20 -12.54 1.85 12.13
C GLU A 20 -12.62 0.51 11.39
N LEU A 21 -11.53 -0.25 11.31
CA LEU A 21 -11.52 -1.55 10.64
C LEU A 21 -12.39 -2.55 11.37
N THR A 22 -13.18 -3.33 10.63
CA THR A 22 -13.83 -4.50 11.18
C THR A 22 -12.82 -5.62 11.39
N THR A 23 -13.13 -6.58 12.23
CA THR A 23 -12.27 -7.75 12.45
C THR A 23 -12.01 -8.49 11.13
N ARG A 24 -13.03 -8.62 10.28
CA ARG A 24 -12.88 -9.25 8.97
C ARG A 24 -11.95 -8.46 8.06
N GLU A 25 -12.11 -7.15 8.00
CA GLU A 25 -11.23 -6.29 7.20
C GLU A 25 -9.78 -6.41 7.65
N LEU A 26 -9.54 -6.37 8.94
CA LEU A 26 -8.19 -6.55 9.48
C LEU A 26 -7.60 -7.91 9.11
N TYR A 27 -8.39 -8.98 9.27
CA TYR A 27 -7.96 -10.32 8.91
C TYR A 27 -7.55 -10.42 7.44
N GLU A 28 -8.39 -9.89 6.54
CA GLU A 28 -8.12 -9.92 5.09
C GLU A 28 -6.86 -9.08 4.75
N ILE A 29 -6.65 -7.95 5.41
CA ILE A 29 -5.44 -7.13 5.23
C ILE A 29 -4.19 -7.94 5.62
N LEU A 30 -4.18 -8.53 6.80
CA LEU A 30 -3.03 -9.30 7.28
C LEU A 30 -2.77 -10.55 6.43
N LYS A 31 -3.83 -11.18 5.93
CA LYS A 31 -3.72 -12.34 5.05
C LYS A 31 -3.01 -12.00 3.73
N VAL A 32 -3.40 -10.93 3.04
CA VAL A 32 -2.75 -10.54 1.77
C VAL A 32 -1.33 -10.05 2.00
N ARG A 33 -1.07 -9.39 3.12
CA ARG A 33 0.30 -8.96 3.49
C ARG A 33 1.21 -10.16 3.72
N ALA A 34 0.74 -11.17 4.45
CA ALA A 34 1.49 -12.39 4.66
C ALA A 34 1.74 -13.13 3.34
N ALA A 35 0.73 -13.21 2.47
CA ALA A 35 0.85 -13.88 1.17
C ALA A 35 1.93 -13.24 0.28
N VAL A 36 2.01 -11.92 0.24
CA VAL A 36 2.97 -11.20 -0.62
C VAL A 36 4.33 -11.05 0.04
N PHE A 37 4.39 -10.52 1.25
CA PHE A 37 5.66 -10.11 1.85
C PHE A 37 6.40 -11.24 2.56
N VAL A 38 5.71 -12.27 2.99
CA VAL A 38 6.32 -13.41 3.68
C VAL A 38 6.39 -14.63 2.77
N VAL A 39 5.27 -15.09 2.24
CA VAL A 39 5.21 -16.33 1.46
C VAL A 39 5.80 -16.17 0.06
N GLU A 40 5.29 -15.20 -0.73
CA GLU A 40 5.76 -14.99 -2.10
C GLU A 40 7.23 -14.58 -2.16
N GLN A 41 7.66 -13.66 -1.28
CA GLN A 41 9.05 -13.18 -1.24
C GLN A 41 10.00 -14.10 -0.48
N GLU A 42 9.47 -15.15 0.17
CA GLU A 42 10.25 -16.12 0.94
C GLU A 42 11.11 -15.48 2.03
N ILE A 43 10.56 -14.48 2.72
CA ILE A 43 11.25 -13.76 3.78
C ILE A 43 10.62 -14.08 5.12
N CYS A 44 11.44 -14.60 6.04
CA CYS A 44 11.03 -14.85 7.41
C CYS A 44 11.23 -13.59 8.24
N TYR A 45 10.19 -12.78 8.42
CA TYR A 45 10.23 -11.58 9.26
C TYR A 45 8.88 -11.33 9.93
N GLN A 46 8.89 -10.49 10.95
CA GLN A 46 7.67 -10.09 11.66
C GLN A 46 7.00 -8.95 10.90
N ASP A 47 5.96 -9.27 10.11
CA ASP A 47 5.25 -8.27 9.30
C ASP A 47 4.47 -7.25 10.14
N MET A 48 3.88 -7.69 11.23
CA MET A 48 3.14 -6.82 12.15
C MET A 48 4.14 -6.08 13.05
N ASP A 49 4.25 -4.77 12.88
CA ASP A 49 5.28 -3.91 13.47
C ASP A 49 4.71 -2.80 14.36
N ASP A 50 3.45 -2.93 14.76
CA ASP A 50 2.67 -1.97 15.57
C ASP A 50 2.38 -0.62 14.88
N ILE A 51 2.99 -0.31 13.75
CA ILE A 51 2.66 0.89 12.97
C ILE A 51 1.20 0.86 12.54
N ASP A 52 0.65 -0.32 12.35
CA ASP A 52 -0.75 -0.51 11.94
C ASP A 52 -1.74 0.18 12.87
N PHE A 53 -1.43 0.30 14.16
CA PHE A 53 -2.30 0.94 15.14
C PHE A 53 -2.49 2.44 14.87
N ARG A 54 -1.50 3.11 14.27
CA ARG A 54 -1.53 4.54 13.97
C ARG A 54 -1.60 4.86 12.49
N ALA A 55 -1.69 3.84 11.64
CA ALA A 55 -1.76 4.01 10.19
C ALA A 55 -3.21 4.21 9.74
N THR A 56 -3.37 4.86 8.58
CA THR A 56 -4.58 4.80 7.79
C THR A 56 -4.41 3.71 6.75
N HIS A 57 -5.34 2.77 6.72
CA HIS A 57 -5.30 1.60 5.85
C HIS A 57 -6.10 1.89 4.59
N VAL A 58 -5.47 1.67 3.44
CA VAL A 58 -6.08 1.89 2.12
C VAL A 58 -6.14 0.55 1.42
N ALA A 59 -7.34 0.05 1.17
CA ALA A 59 -7.56 -1.25 0.56
C ALA A 59 -8.52 -1.13 -0.63
N LEU A 60 -8.16 -1.76 -1.74
CA LEU A 60 -9.06 -1.92 -2.87
C LEU A 60 -9.69 -3.31 -2.82
N TRP A 61 -11.00 -3.36 -2.85
CA TRP A 61 -11.80 -4.57 -2.77
C TRP A 61 -12.51 -4.85 -4.10
N HIS A 62 -12.53 -6.11 -4.45
CA HIS A 62 -13.29 -6.63 -5.59
C HIS A 62 -13.84 -8.00 -5.21
N ASP A 63 -15.16 -8.21 -5.32
CA ASP A 63 -15.82 -9.47 -4.97
C ASP A 63 -15.46 -9.97 -3.55
N ASN A 64 -15.53 -9.10 -2.56
CA ASN A 64 -15.21 -9.40 -1.16
C ASN A 64 -13.75 -9.84 -0.91
N GLN A 65 -12.84 -9.55 -1.85
CA GLN A 65 -11.42 -9.85 -1.72
C GLN A 65 -10.60 -8.57 -1.90
N ILE A 66 -9.51 -8.46 -1.14
CA ILE A 66 -8.56 -7.37 -1.33
C ILE A 66 -7.72 -7.67 -2.57
N VAL A 67 -7.69 -6.72 -3.52
CA VAL A 67 -6.87 -6.80 -4.73
C VAL A 67 -5.63 -5.91 -4.67
N ALA A 68 -5.63 -4.90 -3.82
CA ALA A 68 -4.47 -4.05 -3.56
C ALA A 68 -4.58 -3.43 -2.17
N TYR A 69 -3.44 -3.08 -1.59
CA TYR A 69 -3.37 -2.51 -0.26
C TYR A 69 -2.17 -1.59 -0.11
N SER A 70 -2.30 -0.60 0.75
CA SER A 70 -1.20 0.20 1.27
C SER A 70 -1.60 0.75 2.65
N ARG A 71 -0.60 1.21 3.40
CA ARG A 71 -0.85 1.95 4.65
C ARG A 71 -0.13 3.28 4.61
N VAL A 72 -0.76 4.28 5.21
CA VAL A 72 -0.25 5.65 5.26
C VAL A 72 -0.11 6.04 6.72
N PHE A 73 1.07 6.55 7.10
CA PHE A 73 1.30 6.97 8.48
C PHE A 73 2.26 8.15 8.54
N LYS A 74 2.15 8.92 9.61
CA LYS A 74 3.00 10.09 9.80
C LYS A 74 4.44 9.67 10.08
N ASP A 75 5.40 10.32 9.41
CA ASP A 75 6.82 10.15 9.66
C ASP A 75 7.25 10.98 10.88
N GLU A 76 8.41 10.67 11.45
CA GLU A 76 9.02 11.46 12.51
C GLU A 76 9.47 12.84 12.02
N GLU A 77 9.88 12.94 10.74
CA GLU A 77 10.19 14.22 10.11
C GLU A 77 8.94 15.08 10.02
N PRO A 78 8.99 16.36 10.49
CA PRO A 78 7.83 17.26 10.39
C PRO A 78 7.29 17.38 8.98
N GLU A 79 5.96 17.39 8.84
CA GLU A 79 5.22 17.53 7.58
C GLU A 79 5.46 16.39 6.57
N ALA A 80 6.15 15.32 6.97
CA ALA A 80 6.38 14.14 6.15
C ALA A 80 5.44 12.99 6.55
N TRP A 81 4.97 12.26 5.55
CA TRP A 81 4.16 11.07 5.71
C TRP A 81 4.83 9.90 4.99
N HIS A 82 4.50 8.69 5.37
CA HIS A 82 5.06 7.47 4.82
C HIS A 82 3.97 6.60 4.23
N ILE A 83 4.23 6.01 3.07
CA ILE A 83 3.38 4.97 2.50
C ILE A 83 4.19 3.68 2.48
N GLY A 84 3.62 2.61 3.01
CA GLY A 84 4.28 1.32 3.07
C GLY A 84 3.34 0.15 2.83
N ARG A 85 3.91 -1.04 2.82
CA ARG A 85 3.17 -2.30 2.60
C ARG A 85 2.31 -2.27 1.34
N VAL A 86 2.82 -1.64 0.27
CA VAL A 86 2.14 -1.56 -1.02
C VAL A 86 2.16 -2.92 -1.69
N LEU A 87 1.00 -3.45 -2.00
CA LEU A 87 0.87 -4.75 -2.65
C LEU A 87 -0.31 -4.79 -3.63
N THR A 88 -0.22 -5.70 -4.58
CA THR A 88 -1.35 -6.10 -5.43
C THR A 88 -1.44 -7.62 -5.45
N MET A 89 -2.66 -8.14 -5.51
CA MET A 89 -2.92 -9.58 -5.61
C MET A 89 -3.06 -10.05 -7.06
N GLN A 90 -3.34 -9.13 -7.97
CA GLN A 90 -3.48 -9.40 -9.40
C GLN A 90 -2.61 -8.41 -10.18
N ARG A 91 -1.71 -8.94 -11.02
CA ARG A 91 -0.86 -8.14 -11.89
C ARG A 91 -1.63 -7.68 -13.14
N ASN A 92 -1.16 -6.60 -13.79
CA ASN A 92 -1.70 -6.08 -15.06
C ASN A 92 -3.15 -5.58 -15.01
N LYS A 93 -3.63 -5.15 -13.82
CA LYS A 93 -4.96 -4.57 -13.62
C LYS A 93 -4.92 -3.10 -13.19
N ASN A 94 -3.74 -2.47 -13.12
CA ASN A 94 -3.53 -1.11 -12.64
C ASN A 94 -3.98 -0.87 -11.18
N TYR A 95 -4.17 -1.91 -10.40
CA TYR A 95 -4.57 -1.78 -9.00
C TYR A 95 -3.50 -1.11 -8.15
N GLY A 96 -2.22 -1.34 -8.45
CA GLY A 96 -1.12 -0.67 -7.77
C GLY A 96 -1.16 0.84 -7.95
N LEU A 97 -1.41 1.30 -9.18
CA LEU A 97 -1.55 2.73 -9.47
C LEU A 97 -2.76 3.32 -8.74
N GLN A 98 -3.88 2.62 -8.72
CA GLN A 98 -5.10 3.07 -8.05
C GLN A 98 -4.90 3.18 -6.54
N VAL A 99 -4.30 2.16 -5.90
CA VAL A 99 -4.08 2.19 -4.45
C VAL A 99 -3.09 3.27 -4.05
N MET A 100 -2.06 3.51 -4.87
CA MET A 100 -1.11 4.60 -4.62
C MET A 100 -1.77 5.98 -4.75
N LYS A 101 -2.62 6.18 -5.74
CA LYS A 101 -3.36 7.43 -5.89
C LYS A 101 -4.25 7.71 -4.67
N GLU A 102 -4.95 6.69 -4.16
CA GLU A 102 -5.75 6.81 -2.96
C GLU A 102 -4.89 7.11 -1.72
N ALA A 103 -3.76 6.43 -1.58
CA ALA A 103 -2.84 6.66 -0.46
C ALA A 103 -2.25 8.09 -0.48
N ILE A 104 -1.87 8.59 -1.65
CA ILE A 104 -1.37 9.95 -1.81
C ILE A 104 -2.42 10.97 -1.42
N LYS A 105 -3.68 10.78 -1.82
CA LYS A 105 -4.79 11.64 -1.40
C LYS A 105 -4.95 11.69 0.12
N VAL A 106 -4.82 10.54 0.79
CA VAL A 106 -4.88 10.48 2.26
C VAL A 106 -3.81 11.36 2.87
N ALA A 107 -2.57 11.26 2.43
CA ALA A 107 -1.47 12.07 2.93
C ALA A 107 -1.71 13.57 2.65
N GLU A 108 -2.20 13.91 1.47
CA GLU A 108 -2.54 15.29 1.09
C GLU A 108 -3.60 15.89 2.01
N VAL A 109 -4.67 15.15 2.27
CA VAL A 109 -5.76 15.58 3.16
C VAL A 109 -5.24 15.83 4.58
N PHE A 110 -4.28 15.04 5.04
CA PHE A 110 -3.65 15.24 6.35
C PHE A 110 -2.61 16.38 6.36
N GLY A 111 -2.39 17.05 5.23
CA GLY A 111 -1.50 18.21 5.15
C GLY A 111 -0.03 17.86 4.92
N ALA A 112 0.27 16.65 4.42
CA ALA A 112 1.64 16.28 4.11
C ALA A 112 2.26 17.23 3.09
N LYS A 113 3.51 17.62 3.33
CA LYS A 113 4.33 18.36 2.36
C LYS A 113 5.23 17.45 1.56
N LYS A 114 5.52 16.27 2.08
CA LYS A 114 6.23 15.22 1.36
C LYS A 114 5.76 13.84 1.80
N ILE A 115 5.91 12.89 0.90
CA ILE A 115 5.69 11.48 1.18
C ILE A 115 7.01 10.74 0.95
N LYS A 116 7.38 9.88 1.89
CA LYS A 116 8.56 9.03 1.81
C LYS A 116 8.14 7.58 1.62
N ILE A 117 8.91 6.86 0.83
CA ILE A 117 8.77 5.41 0.68
C ILE A 117 10.13 4.74 0.67
N GLU A 118 10.17 3.48 1.05
CA GLU A 118 11.32 2.60 0.86
C GLU A 118 10.94 1.60 -0.23
N ALA A 119 11.35 1.90 -1.47
CA ALA A 119 10.97 1.12 -2.63
C ALA A 119 11.92 -0.05 -2.86
N GLN A 120 11.39 -1.25 -3.03
CA GLN A 120 12.20 -2.36 -3.53
C GLN A 120 12.74 -1.97 -4.90
N SER A 121 14.04 -2.23 -5.14
CA SER A 121 14.74 -1.71 -6.33
C SER A 121 14.08 -2.09 -7.65
N TYR A 122 13.47 -3.27 -7.74
CA TYR A 122 12.76 -3.67 -8.95
C TYR A 122 11.49 -2.86 -9.23
N ALA A 123 10.93 -2.19 -8.23
CA ALA A 123 9.68 -1.43 -8.33
C ALA A 123 9.90 0.08 -8.53
N ILE A 124 11.12 0.55 -8.59
CA ILE A 124 11.45 1.99 -8.72
C ILE A 124 10.74 2.61 -9.90
N GLY A 125 10.76 1.98 -11.07
CA GLY A 125 10.09 2.48 -12.27
C GLY A 125 8.58 2.68 -12.08
N PHE A 126 7.94 1.82 -11.33
CA PHE A 126 6.52 1.96 -10.97
C PHE A 126 6.30 3.23 -10.13
N TYR A 127 7.09 3.44 -9.09
CA TYR A 127 6.94 4.62 -8.21
C TYR A 127 7.31 5.91 -8.94
N GLU A 128 8.26 5.89 -9.86
CA GLU A 128 8.58 7.06 -10.69
C GLU A 128 7.37 7.49 -11.52
N LYS A 129 6.61 6.56 -12.07
CA LYS A 129 5.37 6.85 -12.82
C LYS A 129 4.31 7.53 -11.96
N VAL A 130 4.33 7.31 -10.66
CA VAL A 130 3.40 7.93 -9.71
C VAL A 130 3.90 9.31 -9.25
N GLY A 131 5.14 9.66 -9.56
CA GLY A 131 5.72 10.96 -9.26
C GLY A 131 6.81 10.96 -8.20
N PHE A 132 7.20 9.80 -7.70
CA PHE A 132 8.29 9.68 -6.72
C PHE A 132 9.65 9.79 -7.39
N GLN A 133 10.62 10.30 -6.64
CA GLN A 133 12.02 10.42 -7.07
C GLN A 133 12.93 9.72 -6.08
N VAL A 134 13.94 9.01 -6.60
CA VAL A 134 14.98 8.38 -5.78
C VAL A 134 15.77 9.45 -5.04
N CYS A 135 15.96 9.26 -3.73
CA CYS A 135 16.68 10.19 -2.88
C CYS A 135 17.74 9.52 -1.97
N SER A 136 18.14 8.30 -2.26
CA SER A 136 19.20 7.60 -1.54
C SER A 136 19.97 6.65 -2.44
N ASP A 137 21.11 6.18 -1.96
CA ASP A 137 21.78 5.01 -2.52
C ASP A 137 20.99 3.74 -2.20
N GLU A 138 21.32 2.65 -2.87
CA GLU A 138 20.70 1.35 -2.65
C GLU A 138 21.14 0.77 -1.29
N PHE A 139 20.22 0.15 -0.58
CA PHE A 139 20.46 -0.49 0.71
C PHE A 139 19.64 -1.76 0.87
N LEU A 140 20.02 -2.61 1.82
CA LEU A 140 19.32 -3.88 2.08
C LEU A 140 18.32 -3.74 3.23
N ILE A 141 17.11 -4.27 3.03
CA ILE A 141 16.14 -4.54 4.09
C ILE A 141 15.74 -6.01 3.95
N ASP A 142 15.96 -6.79 4.98
CA ASP A 142 15.62 -8.22 4.99
C ASP A 142 16.14 -8.98 3.74
N GLY A 143 17.34 -8.63 3.29
CA GLY A 143 17.98 -9.25 2.14
C GLY A 143 17.50 -8.76 0.77
N ILE A 144 16.56 -7.82 0.71
CA ILE A 144 16.06 -7.23 -0.54
C ILE A 144 16.65 -5.84 -0.72
N LEU A 145 17.11 -5.56 -1.94
CA LEU A 145 17.62 -4.24 -2.31
C LEU A 145 16.50 -3.22 -2.42
N HIS A 146 16.70 -2.07 -1.75
CA HIS A 146 15.75 -0.96 -1.69
C HIS A 146 16.45 0.36 -2.00
N LYS A 147 15.66 1.36 -2.41
CA LYS A 147 16.06 2.77 -2.40
C LYS A 147 14.98 3.60 -1.74
N ARG A 148 15.39 4.65 -1.05
CA ARG A 148 14.43 5.64 -0.55
C ARG A 148 13.98 6.51 -1.71
N MET A 149 12.68 6.79 -1.74
CA MET A 149 12.09 7.69 -2.71
C MET A 149 11.18 8.69 -1.99
N ARG A 150 10.94 9.82 -2.63
CA ARG A 150 10.05 10.85 -2.07
C ARG A 150 9.20 11.50 -3.14
N LEU A 151 8.04 11.98 -2.72
CA LEU A 151 7.14 12.83 -3.48
C LEU A 151 6.96 14.12 -2.70
N ASP A 152 7.27 15.26 -3.32
CA ASP A 152 7.05 16.58 -2.74
C ASP A 152 5.79 17.19 -3.32
N PHE A 153 4.98 17.86 -2.47
CA PHE A 153 3.79 18.56 -2.89
C PHE A 153 4.08 20.05 -3.15
#